data_90368f51402cb68025a074a4a7a44307
#
_entry.id   90368f51402cb68025a074a4a7a44307
#
_cell.length_a   1.000
_cell.length_b   1.000
_cell.length_c   1.000
_cell.angle_alpha   90.00
_cell.angle_beta   90.00
_cell.angle_gamma   90.00
#
_symmetry.space_group_name_H-M   'P 1'
#
loop_
_entity.id
_entity.type
_entity.pdbx_description
1 polymer ?
#
loop_
_entity_poly.entity_id
_entity_poly.type
_entity_poly.pdbx_seq_one_letter_code
_entity_poly.pdbx_strand_id
1 'polypeptide(L)'
;MEHMQSVVSERGGIILQPPLWPQLLLQVILIAINAYFAATEIAVISLNEAVIRHQAEEGDKKAARLLHIVEQPTGFLSTIQIGITLAGFLGSAFAADNLAGRLSQWFAAQYALTAAAEAAVHTLSVILITIILSFFTLVFGELVPKRVAMKKSEQVARFTCGVVAFLAAVMRPLIWLLTVSTNAVLRLVHIDPNEEDDEVSEEGIRMMVDIGEEKGAIQAGEKEMIENIFEFDNMTAGDVMIHRTDMVMLWVDDTAEEIAQTIESSGLSRFPVY
;
A
#
# COMPACT_ATOMS: atom_id res chain seq x y z
N MET A 1 1.96 65.79 -14.52
CA MET A 1 2.14 64.62 -13.60
C MET A 1 2.95 63.47 -14.22
N GLU A 2 3.23 63.50 -15.51
CA GLU A 2 4.04 62.48 -16.23
C GLU A 2 5.56 62.69 -16.10
N HIS A 3 6.02 63.89 -15.73
CA HIS A 3 7.46 64.20 -15.60
C HIS A 3 8.10 63.79 -14.25
N MET A 4 7.33 63.25 -13.32
CA MET A 4 7.84 62.84 -12.01
C MET A 4 8.03 61.32 -11.88
N GLN A 5 7.56 60.55 -12.87
CA GLN A 5 7.76 59.11 -12.92
C GLN A 5 9.04 58.65 -13.67
N SER A 6 9.64 59.54 -14.50
CA SER A 6 10.86 59.21 -15.24
C SER A 6 12.16 59.46 -14.49
N VAL A 7 12.14 60.07 -13.31
CA VAL A 7 13.36 60.40 -12.52
C VAL A 7 13.67 59.35 -11.43
N VAL A 8 12.79 58.35 -11.21
CA VAL A 8 12.99 57.33 -10.17
C VAL A 8 13.70 56.07 -10.73
N SER A 9 13.94 56.02 -12.05
CA SER A 9 14.53 54.82 -12.73
C SER A 9 16.06 54.81 -12.82
N GLU A 10 16.77 55.88 -12.39
CA GLU A 10 18.25 55.99 -12.60
C GLU A 10 19.12 56.03 -11.33
N ARG A 11 18.58 55.67 -10.18
CA ARG A 11 19.45 55.34 -9.05
C ARG A 11 19.39 53.86 -8.82
N GLY A 12 20.51 53.17 -9.11
CA GLY A 12 20.75 51.75 -8.82
C GLY A 12 20.38 51.42 -7.37
N GLY A 13 19.10 51.28 -7.10
CA GLY A 13 18.60 50.71 -5.89
C GLY A 13 19.06 49.27 -5.85
N ILE A 14 19.99 48.97 -4.94
CA ILE A 14 20.25 47.60 -4.49
C ILE A 14 18.88 47.09 -4.07
N ILE A 15 18.20 46.37 -4.95
CA ILE A 15 17.01 45.57 -4.58
C ILE A 15 17.58 44.56 -3.59
N LEU A 16 17.47 44.85 -2.29
CA LEU A 16 17.79 43.93 -1.22
C LEU A 16 16.87 42.72 -1.42
N GLN A 17 17.35 41.72 -2.16
CA GLN A 17 16.62 40.48 -2.31
C GLN A 17 16.39 39.90 -0.92
N PRO A 18 15.16 39.47 -0.58
CA PRO A 18 14.87 38.89 0.73
C PRO A 18 15.84 37.72 0.97
N PRO A 19 16.27 37.49 2.22
CA PRO A 19 17.27 36.46 2.52
C PRO A 19 16.83 35.10 2.01
N LEU A 20 17.77 34.24 1.57
CA LEU A 20 17.48 32.88 1.03
C LEU A 20 16.96 31.91 2.09
N TRP A 21 17.34 32.16 3.38
CA TRP A 21 17.05 31.19 4.44
C TRP A 21 15.54 30.89 4.67
N PRO A 22 14.59 31.84 4.57
CA PRO A 22 13.17 31.51 4.74
C PRO A 22 12.65 30.63 3.61
N GLN A 23 13.18 30.82 2.40
CA GLN A 23 12.81 30.04 1.23
C GLN A 23 13.30 28.61 1.34
N LEU A 24 14.56 28.43 1.78
CA LEU A 24 15.12 27.10 2.04
C LEU A 24 14.44 26.42 3.23
N LEU A 25 14.10 27.18 4.28
CA LEU A 25 13.37 26.65 5.42
C LEU A 25 11.98 26.14 5.01
N LEU A 26 11.24 26.91 4.21
CA LEU A 26 9.94 26.46 3.69
C LEU A 26 10.09 25.18 2.87
N GLN A 27 11.11 25.09 2.04
CA GLN A 27 11.37 23.88 1.25
C GLN A 27 11.67 22.66 2.12
N VAL A 28 12.47 22.84 3.17
CA VAL A 28 12.76 21.78 4.15
C VAL A 28 11.47 21.35 4.87
N ILE A 29 10.61 22.29 5.24
CA ILE A 29 9.30 21.99 5.86
C ILE A 29 8.42 21.18 4.91
N LEU A 30 8.34 21.56 3.64
CA LEU A 30 7.54 20.83 2.65
C LEU A 30 8.08 19.41 2.41
N ILE A 31 9.40 19.25 2.35
CA ILE A 31 10.03 17.91 2.28
C ILE A 31 9.72 17.09 3.54
N ALA A 32 9.77 17.71 4.73
CA ALA A 32 9.45 17.04 5.98
C ALA A 32 7.96 16.61 6.06
N ILE A 33 7.05 17.44 5.55
CA ILE A 33 5.63 17.08 5.44
C ILE A 33 5.46 15.90 4.49
N ASN A 34 6.12 15.90 3.34
CA ASN A 34 6.11 14.79 2.40
C ASN A 34 6.65 13.51 3.05
N ALA A 35 7.78 13.60 3.76
CA ALA A 35 8.39 12.51 4.51
C ALA A 35 7.44 11.92 5.57
N TYR A 36 6.72 12.78 6.27
CA TYR A 36 5.73 12.38 7.27
C TYR A 36 4.59 11.54 6.65
N PHE A 37 4.01 12.00 5.54
CA PHE A 37 2.96 11.27 4.85
C PHE A 37 3.48 9.98 4.22
N ALA A 38 4.64 10.01 3.55
CA ALA A 38 5.25 8.84 2.93
C ALA A 38 5.63 7.75 3.95
N ALA A 39 6.14 8.14 5.13
CA ALA A 39 6.39 7.20 6.22
C ALA A 39 5.09 6.59 6.76
N THR A 40 4.04 7.41 6.91
CA THR A 40 2.75 6.95 7.43
C THR A 40 2.07 5.96 6.48
N GLU A 41 2.12 6.22 5.18
CA GLU A 41 1.60 5.32 4.14
C GLU A 41 2.16 3.91 4.31
N ILE A 42 3.48 3.80 4.27
CA ILE A 42 4.16 2.50 4.35
C ILE A 42 4.03 1.88 5.74
N ALA A 43 4.01 2.68 6.80
CA ALA A 43 3.81 2.17 8.15
C ALA A 43 2.47 1.44 8.29
N VAL A 44 1.39 2.03 7.77
CA VAL A 44 0.03 1.43 7.86
C VAL A 44 -0.09 0.19 6.98
N ILE A 45 0.39 0.24 5.73
CA ILE A 45 0.35 -0.91 4.82
C ILE A 45 1.18 -2.09 5.34
N SER A 46 2.26 -1.81 6.08
CA SER A 46 3.16 -2.85 6.62
C SER A 46 2.74 -3.37 8.01
N LEU A 47 1.58 -2.97 8.53
CA LEU A 47 1.08 -3.50 9.80
C LEU A 47 0.61 -4.95 9.65
N ASN A 48 0.84 -5.74 10.70
CA ASN A 48 0.23 -7.06 10.82
C ASN A 48 -1.15 -6.91 11.48
N GLU A 49 -2.20 -7.11 10.70
CA GLU A 49 -3.58 -6.95 11.17
C GLU A 49 -3.89 -7.83 12.38
N ALA A 50 -3.46 -9.10 12.39
CA ALA A 50 -3.72 -10.02 13.49
C ALA A 50 -3.10 -9.52 14.81
N VAL A 51 -1.90 -8.95 14.77
CA VAL A 51 -1.24 -8.38 15.95
C VAL A 51 -1.98 -7.15 16.44
N ILE A 52 -2.38 -6.25 15.54
CA ILE A 52 -3.12 -5.03 15.90
C ILE A 52 -4.50 -5.36 16.44
N ARG A 53 -5.19 -6.36 15.88
CA ARG A 53 -6.49 -6.85 16.38
C ARG A 53 -6.37 -7.38 17.79
N HIS A 54 -5.38 -8.22 18.08
CA HIS A 54 -5.14 -8.73 19.43
C HIS A 54 -4.89 -7.60 20.43
N GLN A 55 -4.07 -6.62 20.10
CA GLN A 55 -3.79 -5.47 20.96
C GLN A 55 -5.02 -4.58 21.17
N ALA A 56 -5.90 -4.46 20.17
CA ALA A 56 -7.16 -3.74 20.28
C ALA A 56 -8.14 -4.46 21.24
N GLU A 57 -8.20 -5.79 21.20
CA GLU A 57 -8.98 -6.63 22.10
C GLU A 57 -8.48 -6.54 23.55
N GLU A 58 -7.18 -6.36 23.76
CA GLU A 58 -6.59 -6.09 25.09
C GLU A 58 -6.90 -4.67 25.63
N GLY A 59 -7.59 -3.84 24.86
CA GLY A 59 -8.05 -2.51 25.27
C GLY A 59 -7.13 -1.36 24.87
N ASP A 60 -6.14 -1.56 24.01
CA ASP A 60 -5.30 -0.48 23.50
C ASP A 60 -6.09 0.39 22.50
N LYS A 61 -6.44 1.60 22.96
CA LYS A 61 -7.19 2.58 22.16
C LYS A 61 -6.48 3.02 20.88
N LYS A 62 -5.15 2.98 20.84
CA LYS A 62 -4.39 3.33 19.63
C LYS A 62 -4.43 2.18 18.64
N ALA A 63 -4.30 0.94 19.11
CA ALA A 63 -4.46 -0.24 18.29
C ALA A 63 -5.87 -0.34 17.69
N ALA A 64 -6.91 -0.05 18.46
CA ALA A 64 -8.29 -0.01 17.96
C ALA A 64 -8.50 1.02 16.82
N ARG A 65 -7.86 2.20 16.91
CA ARG A 65 -7.88 3.19 15.82
C ARG A 65 -7.11 2.70 14.59
N LEU A 66 -5.96 2.07 14.79
CA LEU A 66 -5.17 1.51 13.70
C LEU A 66 -5.91 0.37 13.00
N LEU A 67 -6.57 -0.50 13.77
CA LEU A 67 -7.38 -1.58 13.23
C LEU A 67 -8.47 -1.03 12.29
N HIS A 68 -9.21 -0.02 12.74
CA HIS A 68 -10.23 0.61 11.89
C HIS A 68 -9.66 1.22 10.59
N ILE A 69 -8.42 1.74 10.63
CA ILE A 69 -7.74 2.26 9.44
C ILE A 69 -7.31 1.13 8.51
N VAL A 70 -6.84 0.00 9.06
CA VAL A 70 -6.40 -1.16 8.28
C VAL A 70 -7.60 -1.86 7.63
N GLU A 71 -8.72 -1.97 8.33
CA GLU A 71 -9.98 -2.53 7.80
C GLU A 71 -10.65 -1.64 6.74
N GLN A 72 -10.46 -0.32 6.79
CA GLN A 72 -11.03 0.64 5.84
C GLN A 72 -9.97 1.62 5.32
N PRO A 73 -8.98 1.15 4.55
CA PRO A 73 -7.79 1.92 4.20
C PRO A 73 -8.05 3.05 3.19
N THR A 74 -9.08 2.94 2.35
CA THR A 74 -9.29 3.81 1.18
C THR A 74 -9.30 5.31 1.53
N GLY A 75 -10.08 5.72 2.53
CA GLY A 75 -10.16 7.13 2.93
C GLY A 75 -8.87 7.65 3.54
N PHE A 76 -8.18 6.82 4.30
CA PHE A 76 -6.92 7.15 4.94
C PHE A 76 -5.78 7.29 3.92
N LEU A 77 -5.65 6.32 3.00
CA LEU A 77 -4.66 6.35 1.93
C LEU A 77 -4.89 7.53 0.97
N SER A 78 -6.15 7.82 0.61
CA SER A 78 -6.49 9.00 -0.19
C SER A 78 -6.05 10.30 0.48
N THR A 79 -6.22 10.42 1.80
CA THR A 79 -5.77 11.59 2.56
C THR A 79 -4.25 11.76 2.49
N ILE A 80 -3.51 10.68 2.66
CA ILE A 80 -2.05 10.66 2.57
C ILE A 80 -1.60 11.06 1.16
N GLN A 81 -2.21 10.47 0.14
CA GLN A 81 -1.89 10.77 -1.26
C GLN A 81 -2.13 12.23 -1.62
N ILE A 82 -3.24 12.83 -1.14
CA ILE A 82 -3.49 14.26 -1.29
C ILE A 82 -2.37 15.07 -0.61
N GLY A 83 -1.99 14.69 0.61
CA GLY A 83 -0.92 15.36 1.37
C GLY A 83 0.42 15.35 0.65
N ILE A 84 0.84 14.18 0.15
CA ILE A 84 2.07 14.00 -0.64
C ILE A 84 2.03 14.87 -1.91
N THR A 85 0.93 14.78 -2.65
CA THR A 85 0.77 15.50 -3.92
C THR A 85 0.78 17.03 -3.73
N LEU A 86 0.04 17.53 -2.73
CA LEU A 86 0.01 18.96 -2.42
C LEU A 86 1.38 19.47 -1.94
N ALA A 87 2.04 18.75 -1.05
CA ALA A 87 3.37 19.13 -0.57
C ALA A 87 4.39 19.16 -1.72
N GLY A 88 4.34 18.18 -2.62
CA GLY A 88 5.19 18.10 -3.81
C GLY A 88 4.94 19.26 -4.80
N PHE A 89 3.68 19.54 -5.12
CA PHE A 89 3.32 20.64 -6.03
C PHE A 89 3.66 22.01 -5.45
N LEU A 90 3.36 22.25 -4.17
CA LEU A 90 3.71 23.51 -3.50
C LEU A 90 5.22 23.68 -3.46
N GLY A 91 5.97 22.64 -3.15
CA GLY A 91 7.44 22.66 -3.16
C GLY A 91 8.00 23.00 -4.53
N SER A 92 7.51 22.37 -5.58
CA SER A 92 7.96 22.62 -6.95
C SER A 92 7.61 24.02 -7.45
N ALA A 93 6.37 24.48 -7.25
CA ALA A 93 5.92 25.81 -7.65
C ALA A 93 6.73 26.91 -6.93
N PHE A 94 6.88 26.77 -5.61
CA PHE A 94 7.65 27.74 -4.82
C PHE A 94 9.12 27.80 -5.22
N ALA A 95 9.71 26.67 -5.57
CA ALA A 95 11.08 26.58 -6.05
C ALA A 95 11.28 27.25 -7.41
N ALA A 96 10.35 27.03 -8.34
CA ALA A 96 10.40 27.64 -9.67
C ALA A 96 10.36 29.17 -9.58
N ASP A 97 9.47 29.73 -8.77
CA ASP A 97 9.32 31.18 -8.66
C ASP A 97 10.49 31.85 -7.91
N ASN A 98 10.96 31.24 -6.82
CA ASN A 98 11.88 31.91 -5.93
C ASN A 98 13.35 31.52 -6.16
N LEU A 99 13.67 30.23 -6.25
CA LEU A 99 15.07 29.79 -6.36
C LEU A 99 15.57 29.89 -7.79
N ALA A 100 14.79 29.48 -8.77
CA ALA A 100 15.16 29.56 -10.17
C ALA A 100 15.23 31.00 -10.66
N GLY A 101 14.29 31.85 -10.22
CA GLY A 101 14.32 33.30 -10.52
C GLY A 101 15.60 33.97 -10.02
N ARG A 102 16.07 33.65 -8.82
CA ARG A 102 17.34 34.18 -8.30
C ARG A 102 18.57 33.69 -9.06
N LEU A 103 18.57 32.39 -9.43
CA LEU A 103 19.65 31.81 -10.19
C LEU A 103 19.77 32.51 -11.54
N SER A 104 18.66 32.69 -12.25
CA SER A 104 18.63 33.39 -13.55
C SER A 104 19.05 34.86 -13.43
N GLN A 105 18.60 35.58 -12.41
CA GLN A 105 19.02 36.95 -12.16
C GLN A 105 20.54 37.09 -11.85
N TRP A 106 21.08 36.13 -11.11
CA TRP A 106 22.53 36.08 -10.86
C TRP A 106 23.33 35.95 -12.15
N PHE A 107 22.89 35.05 -13.08
CA PHE A 107 23.52 34.92 -14.39
C PHE A 107 23.34 36.19 -15.24
N ALA A 108 22.14 36.78 -15.27
CA ALA A 108 21.88 37.99 -16.02
C ALA A 108 22.75 39.20 -15.52
N ALA A 109 23.00 39.28 -14.21
CA ALA A 109 23.87 40.32 -13.63
C ALA A 109 25.35 40.11 -13.97
N GLN A 110 25.80 38.88 -14.17
CA GLN A 110 27.20 38.56 -14.48
C GLN A 110 27.53 38.71 -15.97
N TYR A 111 26.56 38.51 -16.84
CA TYR A 111 26.71 38.51 -18.30
C TYR A 111 25.68 39.47 -18.91
N ALA A 112 26.11 40.35 -19.81
CA ALA A 112 25.18 41.20 -20.56
C ALA A 112 24.41 40.35 -21.59
N LEU A 113 23.30 39.81 -21.16
CA LEU A 113 22.49 38.89 -21.96
C LEU A 113 21.48 39.65 -22.84
N THR A 114 21.20 39.12 -24.03
CA THR A 114 20.07 39.56 -24.82
C THR A 114 18.75 39.02 -24.22
N ALA A 115 17.64 39.68 -24.49
CA ALA A 115 16.32 39.23 -23.97
C ALA A 115 16.01 37.76 -24.28
N ALA A 116 16.41 37.26 -25.46
CA ALA A 116 16.26 35.84 -25.80
C ALA A 116 17.16 34.92 -24.96
N ALA A 117 18.40 35.36 -24.65
CA ALA A 117 19.32 34.61 -23.78
C ALA A 117 18.86 34.61 -22.33
N GLU A 118 18.29 35.71 -21.82
CA GLU A 118 17.70 35.77 -20.47
C GLU A 118 16.55 34.77 -20.32
N ALA A 119 15.63 34.70 -21.30
CA ALA A 119 14.55 33.71 -21.28
C ALA A 119 15.06 32.26 -21.28
N ALA A 120 16.09 31.98 -22.07
CA ALA A 120 16.73 30.66 -22.11
C ALA A 120 17.39 30.31 -20.76
N VAL A 121 18.15 31.25 -20.17
CA VAL A 121 18.78 31.06 -18.85
C VAL A 121 17.75 30.86 -17.77
N HIS A 122 16.65 31.60 -17.79
CA HIS A 122 15.54 31.40 -16.83
C HIS A 122 14.97 29.99 -16.94
N THR A 123 14.64 29.53 -18.15
CA THR A 123 14.10 28.19 -18.39
C THR A 123 15.06 27.09 -17.93
N LEU A 124 16.35 27.22 -18.26
CA LEU A 124 17.39 26.28 -17.82
C LEU A 124 17.54 26.29 -16.28
N SER A 125 17.47 27.47 -15.64
CA SER A 125 17.51 27.59 -14.19
C SER A 125 16.32 26.89 -13.52
N VAL A 126 15.11 27.02 -14.08
CA VAL A 126 13.91 26.30 -13.60
C VAL A 126 14.12 24.79 -13.68
N ILE A 127 14.57 24.29 -14.83
CA ILE A 127 14.83 22.87 -15.03
C ILE A 127 15.88 22.36 -14.04
N LEU A 128 17.01 23.05 -13.91
CA LEU A 128 18.08 22.64 -13.01
C LEU A 128 17.64 22.61 -11.55
N ILE A 129 16.99 23.67 -11.07
CA ILE A 129 16.48 23.74 -9.69
C ILE A 129 15.42 22.66 -9.44
N THR A 130 14.53 22.43 -10.41
CA THR A 130 13.52 21.36 -10.31
C THR A 130 14.16 19.99 -10.18
N ILE A 131 15.19 19.66 -10.97
CA ILE A 131 15.92 18.40 -10.89
C ILE A 131 16.58 18.22 -9.52
N ILE A 132 17.29 19.26 -9.05
CA ILE A 132 17.96 19.23 -7.74
C ILE A 132 16.94 19.02 -6.61
N LEU A 133 15.85 19.76 -6.61
CA LEU A 133 14.82 19.65 -5.59
C LEU A 133 14.08 18.32 -5.66
N SER A 134 13.79 17.84 -6.86
CA SER A 134 13.18 16.50 -7.05
C SER A 134 14.06 15.42 -6.45
N PHE A 135 15.37 15.50 -6.63
CA PHE A 135 16.31 14.56 -6.00
C PHE A 135 16.20 14.61 -4.46
N PHE A 136 16.28 15.79 -3.87
CA PHE A 136 16.17 15.93 -2.41
C PHE A 136 14.80 15.51 -1.87
N THR A 137 13.73 15.89 -2.55
CA THR A 137 12.36 15.49 -2.18
C THR A 137 12.17 13.98 -2.29
N LEU A 138 12.66 13.36 -3.35
CA LEU A 138 12.58 11.92 -3.53
C LEU A 138 13.37 11.16 -2.45
N VAL A 139 14.61 11.56 -2.19
CA VAL A 139 15.47 10.86 -1.22
C VAL A 139 14.98 11.08 0.21
N PHE A 140 14.84 12.35 0.63
CA PHE A 140 14.54 12.69 2.03
C PHE A 140 13.05 12.80 2.33
N GLY A 141 12.23 13.11 1.33
CA GLY A 141 10.78 13.22 1.47
C GLY A 141 10.03 11.89 1.21
N GLU A 142 10.68 10.89 0.59
CA GLU A 142 9.97 9.67 0.23
C GLU A 142 10.79 8.39 0.52
N LEU A 143 11.92 8.16 -0.14
CA LEU A 143 12.62 6.86 -0.10
C LEU A 143 13.16 6.52 1.30
N VAL A 144 13.84 7.45 1.95
CA VAL A 144 14.40 7.22 3.30
C VAL A 144 13.29 7.04 4.33
N PRO A 145 12.27 7.93 4.42
CA PRO A 145 11.15 7.77 5.33
C PRO A 145 10.41 6.45 5.15
N LYS A 146 10.13 6.02 3.90
CA LYS A 146 9.48 4.73 3.60
C LYS A 146 10.31 3.56 4.11
N ARG A 147 11.63 3.56 3.89
CA ARG A 147 12.53 2.49 4.41
C ARG A 147 12.57 2.43 5.93
N VAL A 148 12.56 3.57 6.60
CA VAL A 148 12.51 3.63 8.08
C VAL A 148 11.16 3.08 8.57
N ALA A 149 10.08 3.48 7.94
CA ALA A 149 8.73 3.05 8.29
C ALA A 149 8.52 1.53 8.12
N MET A 150 9.06 0.93 7.05
CA MET A 150 9.03 -0.54 6.86
C MET A 150 9.68 -1.31 8.01
N LYS A 151 10.75 -0.77 8.62
CA LYS A 151 11.46 -1.42 9.74
C LYS A 151 10.80 -1.19 11.10
N LYS A 152 10.03 -0.12 11.24
CA LYS A 152 9.42 0.34 12.50
C LYS A 152 7.95 0.69 12.31
N SER A 153 7.22 -0.12 11.51
CA SER A 153 5.86 0.15 11.07
C SER A 153 4.91 0.49 12.21
N GLU A 154 4.86 -0.32 13.25
CA GLU A 154 3.97 -0.11 14.38
C GLU A 154 4.26 1.20 15.13
N GLN A 155 5.54 1.51 15.38
CA GLN A 155 5.92 2.74 16.10
C GLN A 155 5.56 3.99 15.29
N VAL A 156 5.83 3.97 13.99
CA VAL A 156 5.52 5.09 13.08
C VAL A 156 4.00 5.23 12.95
N ALA A 157 3.26 4.16 12.70
CA ALA A 157 1.81 4.18 12.59
C ALA A 157 1.14 4.71 13.86
N ARG A 158 1.54 4.24 15.04
CA ARG A 158 1.02 4.73 16.34
C ARG A 158 1.28 6.21 16.59
N PHE A 159 2.38 6.75 16.05
CA PHE A 159 2.72 8.16 16.18
C PHE A 159 1.94 9.04 15.19
N THR A 160 1.73 8.57 13.97
CA THR A 160 1.22 9.38 12.85
C THR A 160 -0.28 9.26 12.64
N CYS A 161 -0.90 8.13 12.99
CA CYS A 161 -2.31 7.85 12.69
C CYS A 161 -3.28 8.91 13.22
N GLY A 162 -3.00 9.51 14.38
CA GLY A 162 -3.89 10.51 14.97
C GLY A 162 -3.99 11.79 14.15
N VAL A 163 -2.87 12.28 13.64
CA VAL A 163 -2.82 13.49 12.81
C VAL A 163 -3.48 13.23 11.45
N VAL A 164 -3.16 12.08 10.82
CA VAL A 164 -3.75 11.75 9.51
C VAL A 164 -5.24 11.49 9.62
N ALA A 165 -5.71 10.83 10.69
CA ALA A 165 -7.15 10.65 10.93
C ALA A 165 -7.88 12.00 11.11
N PHE A 166 -7.28 12.96 11.81
CA PHE A 166 -7.80 14.32 11.90
C PHE A 166 -7.87 15.00 10.54
N LEU A 167 -6.80 14.93 9.75
CA LEU A 167 -6.75 15.48 8.39
C LEU A 167 -7.79 14.81 7.48
N ALA A 168 -7.96 13.49 7.57
CA ALA A 168 -8.98 12.76 6.83
C ALA A 168 -10.40 13.27 7.14
N ALA A 169 -10.68 13.57 8.41
CA ALA A 169 -11.96 14.14 8.80
C ALA A 169 -12.20 15.54 8.20
N VAL A 170 -11.18 16.40 8.19
CA VAL A 170 -11.24 17.74 7.58
C VAL A 170 -11.36 17.66 6.06
N MET A 171 -10.65 16.74 5.43
CA MET A 171 -10.61 16.57 3.97
C MET A 171 -11.74 15.68 3.42
N ARG A 172 -12.67 15.25 4.27
CA ARG A 172 -13.79 14.36 3.88
C ARG A 172 -14.52 14.79 2.59
N PRO A 173 -14.88 16.09 2.37
CA PRO A 173 -15.55 16.51 1.15
C PRO A 173 -14.68 16.33 -0.12
N LEU A 174 -13.37 16.56 0.01
CA LEU A 174 -12.42 16.37 -1.10
C LEU A 174 -12.22 14.89 -1.40
N ILE A 175 -12.09 14.06 -0.37
CA ILE A 175 -11.98 12.60 -0.50
C ILE A 175 -13.22 12.04 -1.18
N TRP A 176 -14.41 12.48 -0.76
CA TRP A 176 -15.67 12.09 -1.40
C TRP A 176 -15.69 12.43 -2.89
N LEU A 177 -15.28 13.65 -3.26
CA LEU A 177 -15.20 14.06 -4.66
C LEU A 177 -14.25 13.17 -5.47
N LEU A 178 -13.07 12.86 -4.92
CA LEU A 178 -12.10 11.97 -5.56
C LEU A 178 -12.66 10.55 -5.71
N THR A 179 -13.28 10.01 -4.67
CA THR A 179 -13.89 8.67 -4.71
C THR A 179 -14.99 8.58 -5.77
N VAL A 180 -15.89 9.58 -5.82
CA VAL A 180 -16.95 9.62 -6.85
C VAL A 180 -16.34 9.69 -8.24
N SER A 181 -15.30 10.51 -8.44
CA SER A 181 -14.61 10.64 -9.72
C SER A 181 -13.91 9.35 -10.14
N THR A 182 -13.20 8.69 -9.21
CA THR A 182 -12.54 7.41 -9.44
C THR A 182 -13.55 6.32 -9.78
N ASN A 183 -14.62 6.20 -9.00
CA ASN A 183 -15.68 5.23 -9.25
C ASN A 183 -16.37 5.44 -10.60
N ALA A 184 -16.54 6.71 -11.01
CA ALA A 184 -17.08 7.02 -12.34
C ALA A 184 -16.16 6.53 -13.46
N VAL A 185 -14.84 6.70 -13.31
CA VAL A 185 -13.84 6.20 -14.27
C VAL A 185 -13.78 4.68 -14.27
N LEU A 186 -13.80 4.02 -13.10
CA LEU A 186 -13.80 2.57 -12.99
C LEU A 186 -15.02 1.94 -13.70
N ARG A 187 -16.22 2.50 -13.49
CA ARG A 187 -17.43 2.07 -14.18
C ARG A 187 -17.35 2.28 -15.70
N LEU A 188 -16.68 3.32 -16.16
CA LEU A 188 -16.46 3.56 -17.60
C LEU A 188 -15.57 2.47 -18.22
N VAL A 189 -14.63 1.90 -17.44
CA VAL A 189 -13.72 0.81 -17.83
C VAL A 189 -14.34 -0.57 -17.54
N HIS A 190 -15.62 -0.62 -17.10
CA HIS A 190 -16.36 -1.84 -16.74
C HIS A 190 -15.80 -2.61 -15.53
N ILE A 191 -15.18 -1.91 -14.60
CA ILE A 191 -14.75 -2.46 -13.31
C ILE A 191 -15.78 -2.05 -12.26
N ASP A 192 -16.31 -3.01 -11.50
CA ASP A 192 -17.19 -2.70 -10.37
C ASP A 192 -16.36 -2.26 -9.16
N PRO A 193 -16.48 -1.02 -8.69
CA PRO A 193 -15.70 -0.54 -7.54
C PRO A 193 -16.11 -1.17 -6.21
N ASN A 194 -17.17 -1.97 -6.16
CA ASN A 194 -17.63 -2.67 -4.95
C ASN A 194 -17.36 -4.20 -5.01
N GLU A 195 -16.70 -4.68 -6.04
CA GLU A 195 -16.29 -6.08 -6.13
C GLU A 195 -15.14 -6.28 -5.12
N GLU A 196 -15.44 -6.94 -4.01
CA GLU A 196 -14.45 -7.29 -3.00
C GLU A 196 -13.68 -8.52 -3.49
N ASP A 197 -12.41 -8.33 -3.84
CA ASP A 197 -11.47 -9.39 -4.26
C ASP A 197 -11.01 -10.29 -3.08
N ASP A 198 -11.65 -10.18 -1.92
CA ASP A 198 -11.18 -10.76 -0.66
C ASP A 198 -11.88 -12.08 -0.27
N GLU A 199 -12.43 -12.84 -1.19
CA GLU A 199 -12.76 -14.22 -0.86
C GLU A 199 -11.46 -15.01 -0.73
N VAL A 200 -11.13 -15.37 0.53
CA VAL A 200 -10.05 -16.32 0.84
C VAL A 200 -10.40 -17.64 0.15
N SER A 201 -9.84 -17.85 -1.03
CA SER A 201 -10.08 -19.08 -1.79
C SER A 201 -9.28 -20.24 -1.21
N GLU A 202 -9.76 -21.48 -1.44
CA GLU A 202 -9.00 -22.68 -1.07
C GLU A 202 -7.61 -22.68 -1.71
N GLU A 203 -7.50 -22.23 -2.97
CA GLU A 203 -6.23 -22.06 -3.67
C GLU A 203 -5.30 -21.06 -2.98
N GLY A 204 -5.85 -19.98 -2.44
CA GLY A 204 -5.09 -19.00 -1.65
C GLY A 204 -4.52 -19.61 -0.38
N ILE A 205 -5.29 -20.46 0.32
CA ILE A 205 -4.82 -21.18 1.51
C ILE A 205 -3.74 -22.20 1.13
N ARG A 206 -3.93 -23.00 0.06
CA ARG A 206 -2.93 -23.95 -0.45
C ARG A 206 -1.60 -23.26 -0.76
N MET A 207 -1.65 -22.10 -1.45
CA MET A 207 -0.45 -21.31 -1.76
C MET A 207 0.25 -20.82 -0.48
N MET A 208 -0.49 -20.41 0.55
CA MET A 208 0.11 -20.02 1.84
C MET A 208 0.78 -21.20 2.55
N VAL A 209 0.23 -22.40 2.46
CA VAL A 209 0.81 -23.63 2.99
C VAL A 209 2.11 -23.98 2.25
N ASP A 210 2.13 -23.86 0.92
CA ASP A 210 3.32 -24.07 0.08
C ASP A 210 4.47 -23.12 0.49
N ILE A 211 4.15 -21.81 0.61
CA ILE A 211 5.12 -20.81 1.07
C ILE A 211 5.61 -21.11 2.49
N GLY A 212 4.73 -21.63 3.35
CA GLY A 212 5.08 -22.05 4.71
C GLY A 212 6.07 -23.22 4.73
N GLU A 213 5.90 -24.19 3.85
CA GLU A 213 6.83 -25.32 3.69
C GLU A 213 8.19 -24.84 3.17
N GLU A 214 8.22 -24.04 2.10
CA GLU A 214 9.47 -23.50 1.55
C GLU A 214 10.30 -22.71 2.57
N LYS A 215 9.62 -21.99 3.45
CA LYS A 215 10.24 -21.21 4.53
C LYS A 215 10.57 -22.05 5.77
N GLY A 216 10.21 -23.32 5.79
CA GLY A 216 10.43 -24.23 6.93
C GLY A 216 9.53 -23.94 8.14
N ALA A 217 8.44 -23.17 7.97
CA ALA A 217 7.45 -22.91 9.01
C ALA A 217 6.43 -24.05 9.13
N ILE A 218 6.22 -24.80 8.06
CA ILE A 218 5.34 -25.97 7.98
C ILE A 218 6.19 -27.15 7.51
N GLN A 219 6.01 -28.33 8.13
CA GLN A 219 6.71 -29.55 7.73
C GLN A 219 5.98 -30.21 6.55
N ALA A 220 6.70 -30.97 5.71
CA ALA A 220 6.11 -31.67 4.56
C ALA A 220 4.94 -32.59 4.95
N GLY A 221 5.04 -33.27 6.10
CA GLY A 221 3.94 -34.11 6.60
C GLY A 221 2.72 -33.33 7.08
N GLU A 222 2.90 -32.11 7.59
CA GLU A 222 1.80 -31.22 7.96
C GLU A 222 1.09 -30.67 6.74
N LYS A 223 1.84 -30.31 5.69
CA LYS A 223 1.30 -29.92 4.39
C LYS A 223 0.43 -31.03 3.80
N GLU A 224 0.96 -32.27 3.73
CA GLU A 224 0.21 -33.43 3.22
C GLU A 224 -1.10 -33.64 4.00
N MET A 225 -1.10 -33.44 5.32
CA MET A 225 -2.34 -33.54 6.11
C MET A 225 -3.35 -32.45 5.74
N ILE A 226 -2.90 -31.22 5.51
CA ILE A 226 -3.77 -30.12 5.11
C ILE A 226 -4.35 -30.38 3.71
N GLU A 227 -3.55 -30.84 2.77
CA GLU A 227 -4.01 -31.20 1.42
C GLU A 227 -5.07 -32.32 1.48
N ASN A 228 -4.83 -33.34 2.30
CA ASN A 228 -5.78 -34.44 2.49
C ASN A 228 -7.11 -33.97 3.12
N ILE A 229 -7.11 -32.92 3.93
CA ILE A 229 -8.36 -32.34 4.47
C ILE A 229 -9.19 -31.72 3.34
N PHE A 230 -8.59 -31.00 2.41
CA PHE A 230 -9.29 -30.43 1.26
C PHE A 230 -9.80 -31.48 0.28
N GLU A 231 -9.06 -32.58 0.10
CA GLU A 231 -9.53 -33.71 -0.69
C GLU A 231 -10.69 -34.44 -0.03
N PHE A 232 -10.65 -34.58 1.30
CA PHE A 232 -11.70 -35.25 2.07
C PHE A 232 -13.05 -34.58 1.95
N ASP A 233 -13.11 -33.26 1.87
CA ASP A 233 -14.37 -32.51 1.71
C ASP A 233 -15.06 -32.80 0.38
N ASN A 234 -14.30 -33.19 -0.64
CA ASN A 234 -14.80 -33.54 -1.97
C ASN A 234 -15.10 -35.04 -2.14
N MET A 235 -14.72 -35.88 -1.18
CA MET A 235 -14.92 -37.32 -1.26
C MET A 235 -16.39 -37.72 -0.95
N THR A 236 -16.94 -38.53 -1.79
CA THR A 236 -18.26 -39.15 -1.57
C THR A 236 -18.14 -40.58 -1.06
N ALA A 237 -19.21 -41.11 -0.46
CA ALA A 237 -19.25 -42.52 -0.06
C ALA A 237 -18.97 -43.45 -1.24
N GLY A 238 -19.31 -43.04 -2.46
CA GLY A 238 -19.05 -43.78 -3.69
C GLY A 238 -17.56 -43.93 -3.99
N ASP A 239 -16.73 -42.93 -3.63
CA ASP A 239 -15.29 -42.94 -3.93
C ASP A 239 -14.51 -43.85 -2.98
N VAL A 240 -15.03 -44.12 -1.77
CA VAL A 240 -14.37 -44.95 -0.76
C VAL A 240 -15.02 -46.29 -0.53
N MET A 241 -16.22 -46.52 -1.12
CA MET A 241 -16.92 -47.80 -0.97
C MET A 241 -16.29 -48.91 -1.83
N ILE A 242 -16.38 -50.13 -1.37
CA ILE A 242 -16.15 -51.30 -2.22
C ILE A 242 -17.43 -51.53 -3.04
N HIS A 243 -17.27 -51.56 -4.37
CA HIS A 243 -18.43 -51.82 -5.24
C HIS A 243 -19.01 -53.23 -5.00
N ARG A 244 -20.32 -53.37 -5.17
CA ARG A 244 -21.02 -54.64 -4.95
C ARG A 244 -20.39 -55.82 -5.72
N THR A 245 -19.86 -55.57 -6.91
CA THR A 245 -19.20 -56.59 -7.75
C THR A 245 -17.91 -57.12 -7.16
N ASP A 246 -17.25 -56.33 -6.30
CA ASP A 246 -15.94 -56.65 -5.73
C ASP A 246 -16.03 -57.03 -4.23
N MET A 247 -17.26 -57.04 -3.70
CA MET A 247 -17.53 -57.45 -2.34
C MET A 247 -17.57 -58.95 -2.19
N VAL A 248 -16.84 -59.49 -1.22
CA VAL A 248 -17.03 -60.87 -0.79
C VAL A 248 -18.19 -60.90 0.20
N MET A 249 -19.21 -61.63 -0.14
CA MET A 249 -20.48 -61.74 0.61
C MET A 249 -20.77 -63.18 0.99
N LEU A 250 -21.55 -63.38 2.04
CA LEU A 250 -22.06 -64.68 2.47
C LEU A 250 -23.58 -64.75 2.21
N TRP A 251 -24.04 -65.89 1.80
CA TRP A 251 -25.47 -66.12 1.68
C TRP A 251 -26.00 -66.67 3.00
N VAL A 252 -27.24 -66.33 3.33
CA VAL A 252 -27.87 -66.81 4.56
C VAL A 252 -28.08 -68.34 4.58
N ASP A 253 -28.16 -68.94 3.36
CA ASP A 253 -28.32 -70.34 3.19
C ASP A 253 -27.02 -71.14 2.99
N ASP A 254 -25.85 -70.49 3.05
CA ASP A 254 -24.54 -71.16 2.95
C ASP A 254 -24.31 -72.10 4.13
N THR A 255 -23.69 -73.23 3.84
CA THR A 255 -23.29 -74.18 4.89
C THR A 255 -22.11 -73.70 5.72
N ALA A 256 -21.91 -74.20 6.91
CA ALA A 256 -20.82 -73.85 7.80
C ALA A 256 -19.43 -74.05 7.15
N GLU A 257 -19.30 -75.10 6.30
CA GLU A 257 -18.08 -75.43 5.56
C GLU A 257 -17.78 -74.37 4.48
N GLU A 258 -18.78 -73.93 3.75
CA GLU A 258 -18.71 -72.90 2.68
C GLU A 258 -18.35 -71.54 3.28
N ILE A 259 -18.96 -71.19 4.39
CA ILE A 259 -18.68 -69.97 5.14
C ILE A 259 -17.23 -69.97 5.60
N ALA A 260 -16.78 -71.06 6.23
CA ALA A 260 -15.39 -71.21 6.72
C ALA A 260 -14.40 -71.09 5.57
N GLN A 261 -14.63 -71.72 4.43
CA GLN A 261 -13.77 -71.66 3.25
C GLN A 261 -13.68 -70.23 2.69
N THR A 262 -14.83 -69.50 2.64
CA THR A 262 -14.89 -68.14 2.15
C THR A 262 -14.14 -67.17 3.08
N ILE A 263 -14.23 -67.35 4.39
CA ILE A 263 -13.49 -66.55 5.39
C ILE A 263 -11.97 -66.83 5.26
N GLU A 264 -11.60 -68.11 5.17
CA GLU A 264 -10.19 -68.48 5.08
C GLU A 264 -9.52 -68.00 3.80
N SER A 265 -10.22 -68.14 2.66
CA SER A 265 -9.71 -67.74 1.34
C SER A 265 -9.63 -66.22 1.13
N SER A 266 -10.58 -65.46 1.70
CA SER A 266 -10.63 -64.00 1.53
C SER A 266 -9.74 -63.23 2.52
N GLY A 267 -9.45 -63.79 3.69
CA GLY A 267 -8.71 -63.15 4.75
C GLY A 267 -9.43 -61.90 5.36
N LEU A 268 -10.71 -61.72 5.05
CA LEU A 268 -11.48 -60.58 5.53
C LEU A 268 -12.08 -60.85 6.91
N SER A 269 -12.38 -59.80 7.68
CA SER A 269 -12.93 -59.89 9.02
C SER A 269 -14.43 -59.57 9.11
N ARG A 270 -15.01 -58.99 8.04
CA ARG A 270 -16.42 -58.59 7.99
C ARG A 270 -16.99 -58.91 6.64
N PHE A 271 -18.17 -59.53 6.65
CA PHE A 271 -18.88 -59.93 5.46
C PHE A 271 -20.31 -59.44 5.51
N PRO A 272 -20.82 -58.83 4.44
CA PRO A 272 -22.25 -58.66 4.27
C PRO A 272 -22.89 -60.02 4.09
N VAL A 273 -24.08 -60.19 4.69
CA VAL A 273 -24.91 -61.40 4.52
C VAL A 273 -26.21 -60.99 3.82
N TYR A 274 -26.63 -61.70 2.82
CA TYR A 274 -27.85 -61.41 2.05
C TYR A 274 -28.60 -62.69 1.61
#